data_26dc8d2ea5214792f2502520e5b7f5a2
#
_entry.id   26dc8d2ea5214792f2502520e5b7f5a2
#
_cell.length_a   1.000
_cell.length_b   1.000
_cell.length_c   1.000
_cell.angle_alpha   90.00
_cell.angle_beta   90.00
_cell.angle_gamma   90.00
#
_symmetry.space_group_name_H-M   'P 1'
#
loop_
_entity.id
_entity.type
_entity.pdbx_description
1 polymer ?
#
loop_
_entity_poly.entity_id
_entity_poly.type
_entity_poly.pdbx_seq_one_letter_code
_entity_poly.pdbx_strand_id
1 'polypeptide(L)'
;MGKMMYQIRIKENYVNDYILGRISGILDWCAYTGDKVKSTDVLHDNGEWVFNCKMYYETYLKIRNYITACYPNIKFEYFEFIGNQRIEA
;
A
#
# COMPACT_ATOMS: atom_id res chain seq x y z
N MET A 1 8.69 8.10 -16.68
CA MET A 1 7.34 7.72 -16.26
C MET A 1 6.92 8.47 -15.00
N GLY A 2 5.68 8.94 -14.95
CA GLY A 2 5.18 9.64 -13.78
C GLY A 2 4.75 8.70 -12.65
N LYS A 3 4.33 9.29 -11.54
CA LYS A 3 3.77 8.56 -10.42
C LYS A 3 2.38 8.01 -10.77
N MET A 4 2.11 6.80 -10.27
CA MET A 4 0.83 6.14 -10.43
C MET A 4 0.13 6.00 -9.08
N MET A 5 -1.18 5.89 -9.10
CA MET A 5 -1.97 5.61 -7.90
C MET A 5 -2.06 4.11 -7.68
N TYR A 6 -1.63 3.67 -6.51
CA TYR A 6 -1.72 2.27 -6.10
C TYR A 6 -2.62 2.12 -4.90
N GLN A 7 -3.21 0.93 -4.78
CA GLN A 7 -4.04 0.58 -3.65
C GLN A 7 -3.60 -0.75 -3.08
N ILE A 8 -3.45 -0.80 -1.75
CA ILE A 8 -3.16 -2.04 -1.03
C ILE A 8 -4.37 -2.33 -0.14
N ARG A 9 -4.93 -3.52 -0.24
CA ARG A 9 -6.07 -3.95 0.57
C ARG A 9 -5.70 -5.13 1.44
N ILE A 10 -6.18 -5.10 2.69
CA ILE A 10 -5.97 -6.17 3.67
C ILE A 10 -7.30 -6.42 4.37
N LYS A 11 -7.73 -7.68 4.43
CA LYS A 11 -8.92 -8.03 5.20
C LYS A 11 -8.70 -7.78 6.68
N GLU A 12 -9.70 -7.20 7.36
CA GLU A 12 -9.56 -6.76 8.76
C GLU A 12 -9.23 -7.91 9.72
N ASN A 13 -9.63 -9.14 9.43
CA ASN A 13 -9.33 -10.29 10.27
C ASN A 13 -7.84 -10.68 10.30
N TYR A 14 -7.03 -10.17 9.36
CA TYR A 14 -5.59 -10.37 9.35
C TYR A 14 -4.81 -9.25 10.02
N VAL A 15 -5.48 -8.20 10.47
CA VAL A 15 -4.83 -6.94 10.84
C VAL A 15 -5.21 -6.55 12.26
N ASN A 16 -4.22 -6.07 13.00
CA ASN A 16 -4.42 -5.35 14.26
C ASN A 16 -3.77 -3.98 14.15
N ASP A 17 -3.92 -3.15 15.19
CA ASP A 17 -3.37 -1.79 15.20
C ASP A 17 -1.85 -1.76 14.99
N TYR A 18 -1.15 -2.77 15.50
CA TYR A 18 0.29 -2.88 15.33
C TYR A 18 0.68 -3.06 13.86
N ILE A 19 0.01 -3.96 13.15
CA ILE A 19 0.26 -4.21 11.73
C ILE A 19 -0.08 -2.99 10.89
N LEU A 20 -1.22 -2.34 11.18
CA LEU A 20 -1.59 -1.10 10.49
C LEU A 20 -0.53 -0.02 10.66
N GLY A 21 -0.05 0.16 11.90
CA GLY A 21 1.01 1.12 12.18
C GLY A 21 2.31 0.81 11.45
N ARG A 22 2.67 -0.47 11.35
CA ARG A 22 3.87 -0.91 10.64
C ARG A 22 3.78 -0.64 9.13
N ILE A 23 2.65 -0.93 8.52
CA ILE A 23 2.45 -0.68 7.09
C ILE A 23 2.48 0.82 6.81
N SER A 24 1.79 1.62 7.62
CA SER A 24 1.83 3.08 7.52
C SER A 24 3.25 3.61 7.66
N GLY A 25 4.02 3.07 8.61
CA GLY A 25 5.41 3.43 8.82
C GLY A 25 6.30 3.11 7.62
N ILE A 26 6.07 1.96 6.97
CA ILE A 26 6.81 1.59 5.76
C ILE A 26 6.56 2.60 4.64
N LEU A 27 5.30 3.01 4.45
CA LEU A 27 4.95 3.99 3.44
C LEU A 27 5.56 5.36 3.74
N ASP A 28 5.51 5.78 5.01
CA ASP A 28 6.13 7.03 5.44
C ASP A 28 7.64 7.03 5.27
N TRP A 29 8.28 5.90 5.58
CA TRP A 29 9.72 5.75 5.41
C TRP A 29 10.15 5.87 3.94
N CYS A 30 9.37 5.29 3.03
CA CYS A 30 9.62 5.42 1.59
C CYS A 30 9.48 6.87 1.13
N ALA A 31 8.53 7.62 1.70
CA ALA A 31 8.40 9.04 1.43
C ALA A 31 9.62 9.82 1.90
N TYR A 32 10.16 9.45 3.05
CA TYR A 32 11.32 10.11 3.65
C TYR A 32 12.62 9.87 2.86
N THR A 33 12.76 8.69 2.27
CA THR A 33 13.99 8.31 1.54
C THR A 33 14.04 8.80 0.09
N GLY A 34 13.22 9.77 -0.26
CA GLY A 34 13.38 10.52 -1.50
C GLY A 34 12.33 10.28 -2.58
N ASP A 35 11.57 9.21 -2.48
CA ASP A 35 10.43 9.03 -3.34
C ASP A 35 9.19 9.46 -2.57
N LYS A 36 8.85 10.73 -2.69
CA LYS A 36 7.74 11.34 -1.97
C LYS A 36 6.43 10.63 -2.28
N VAL A 37 6.07 9.67 -1.47
CA VAL A 37 4.71 9.13 -1.44
C VAL A 37 3.82 10.27 -0.95
N LYS A 38 3.00 10.78 -1.84
CA LYS A 38 2.07 11.84 -1.48
C LYS A 38 0.97 11.22 -0.64
N SER A 39 0.81 11.68 0.58
CA SER A 39 -0.19 11.30 1.59
C SER A 39 -0.89 9.95 1.36
N THR A 40 -0.59 8.99 2.20
CA THR A 40 -1.31 7.72 2.23
C THR A 40 -2.67 7.94 2.90
N ASP A 41 -3.73 7.71 2.16
CA ASP A 41 -5.06 7.66 2.73
C ASP A 41 -5.32 6.25 3.24
N VAL A 42 -5.70 6.13 4.50
CA VAL A 42 -6.06 4.85 5.10
C VAL A 42 -7.55 4.85 5.36
N LEU A 43 -8.26 3.93 4.72
CA LEU A 43 -9.71 3.83 4.79
C LEU A 43 -10.11 2.43 5.26
N HIS A 44 -11.28 2.33 5.89
CA HIS A 44 -11.90 1.05 6.20
C HIS A 44 -13.14 0.89 5.32
N ASP A 45 -13.16 -0.13 4.48
CA ASP A 45 -14.20 -0.32 3.48
C ASP A 45 -14.58 -1.81 3.37
N ASN A 46 -15.84 -2.13 3.67
CA ASN A 46 -16.38 -3.49 3.54
C ASN A 46 -15.53 -4.58 4.21
N GLY A 47 -15.09 -4.33 5.44
CA GLY A 47 -14.29 -5.30 6.18
C GLY A 47 -12.83 -5.38 5.73
N GLU A 48 -12.37 -4.41 4.95
CA GLU A 48 -10.99 -4.32 4.51
C GLU A 48 -10.36 -2.99 4.92
N TRP A 49 -9.07 -3.03 5.23
CA TRP A 49 -8.26 -1.81 5.35
C TRP A 49 -7.65 -1.51 3.99
N VAL A 50 -7.79 -0.27 3.56
CA VAL A 50 -7.41 0.19 2.22
C VAL A 50 -6.39 1.31 2.34
N PHE A 51 -5.23 1.13 1.73
CA PHE A 51 -4.17 2.13 1.66
C PHE A 51 -4.10 2.64 0.22
N ASN A 52 -4.38 3.91 0.01
CA ASN A 52 -4.23 4.56 -1.30
C ASN A 52 -2.99 5.44 -1.28
N CYS A 53 -2.09 5.23 -2.20
CA CYS A 53 -0.84 6.00 -2.26
C CYS A 53 -0.39 6.21 -3.70
N LYS A 54 0.19 7.38 -3.93
CA LYS A 54 0.71 7.76 -5.24
C LYS A 54 2.23 7.69 -5.21
N MET A 55 2.81 6.86 -6.08
CA MET A 55 4.25 6.63 -6.08
C MET A 55 4.72 6.17 -7.45
N TYR A 56 6.03 6.16 -7.63
CA TYR A 56 6.64 5.55 -8.82
C TYR A 56 6.54 4.02 -8.74
N TYR A 57 6.53 3.39 -9.89
CA TYR A 57 6.45 1.94 -9.99
C TYR A 57 7.57 1.23 -9.22
N GLU A 58 8.78 1.76 -9.30
CA GLU A 58 9.93 1.18 -8.60
C GLU A 58 9.74 1.19 -7.08
N THR A 59 9.22 2.28 -6.54
CA THR A 59 8.91 2.40 -5.12
C THR A 59 7.81 1.42 -4.72
N TYR A 60 6.78 1.30 -5.54
CA TYR A 60 5.71 0.33 -5.34
C TYR A 60 6.27 -1.10 -5.23
N LEU A 61 7.17 -1.49 -6.14
CA LEU A 61 7.77 -2.82 -6.10
C LEU A 61 8.56 -3.06 -4.82
N LYS A 62 9.33 -2.07 -4.36
CA LYS A 62 10.08 -2.16 -3.11
C LYS A 62 9.15 -2.35 -1.91
N ILE A 63 8.08 -1.56 -1.85
CA ILE A 63 7.10 -1.64 -0.77
C ILE A 63 6.42 -3.01 -0.78
N ARG A 64 5.95 -3.45 -1.93
CA ARG A 64 5.30 -4.74 -2.10
C ARG A 64 6.20 -5.89 -1.65
N ASN A 65 7.44 -5.91 -2.11
CA ASN A 65 8.39 -6.95 -1.74
C ASN A 65 8.70 -6.94 -0.24
N TYR A 66 8.86 -5.75 0.33
CA TYR A 66 9.15 -5.61 1.75
C TYR A 66 7.97 -6.07 2.62
N ILE A 67 6.76 -5.65 2.30
CA ILE A 67 5.55 -6.05 3.03
C ILE A 67 5.34 -7.56 2.93
N THR A 68 5.50 -8.12 1.75
CA THR A 68 5.35 -9.57 1.53
C THR A 68 6.37 -10.35 2.34
N ALA A 69 7.61 -9.86 2.42
CA ALA A 69 8.66 -10.51 3.21
C ALA A 69 8.39 -10.42 4.71
N CYS A 70 7.87 -9.30 5.20
CA CYS A 70 7.55 -9.11 6.61
C CYS A 70 6.34 -9.92 7.07
N TYR A 71 5.37 -10.11 6.18
CA TYR A 71 4.09 -10.74 6.51
C TYR A 71 3.73 -11.83 5.51
N PRO A 72 4.50 -12.93 5.47
CA PRO A 72 4.27 -13.96 4.45
C PRO A 72 2.94 -14.72 4.62
N ASN A 73 2.33 -14.65 5.81
CA ASN A 73 1.07 -15.34 6.10
C ASN A 73 -0.16 -14.45 5.92
N ILE A 74 0.03 -13.19 5.57
CA ILE A 74 -1.07 -12.26 5.33
C ILE A 74 -1.29 -12.13 3.83
N LYS A 75 -2.55 -12.28 3.42
CA LYS A 75 -2.91 -12.09 2.03
C LYS A 75 -3.22 -10.63 1.77
N PHE A 76 -2.36 -9.99 1.00
CA PHE A 76 -2.57 -8.62 0.52
C PHE A 76 -3.13 -8.66 -0.89
N GLU A 77 -3.95 -7.67 -1.22
CA GLU A 77 -4.39 -7.43 -2.59
C GLU A 77 -3.81 -6.10 -3.05
N TYR A 78 -3.28 -6.07 -4.27
CA TYR A 78 -2.62 -4.90 -4.84
C TYR A 78 -3.33 -4.50 -6.11
N PHE A 79 -3.61 -3.20 -6.23
CA PHE A 79 -4.28 -2.64 -7.38
C PHE A 79 -3.55 -1.39 -7.87
N GLU A 80 -3.70 -1.11 -9.15
CA GLU A 80 -3.23 0.10 -9.81
C GLU A 80 -4.44 0.81 -10.41
N PHE A 81 -4.46 2.13 -10.33
CA PHE A 81 -5.49 2.92 -11.00
C PHE A 81 -4.97 3.53 -12.28
N ILE A 82 -5.67 3.28 -13.38
CA ILE A 82 -5.44 3.92 -14.68
C ILE A 82 -6.69 4.74 -14.97
N GLY A 83 -6.57 6.07 -14.81
CA GLY A 83 -7.75 6.93 -14.79
C GLY A 83 -8.63 6.59 -13.61
N ASN A 84 -9.90 6.23 -13.88
CA ASN A 84 -10.85 5.81 -12.84
C ASN A 84 -10.97 4.29 -12.73
N GLN A 85 -10.19 3.55 -13.49
CA GLN A 85 -10.29 2.10 -13.54
C GLN A 85 -9.26 1.46 -12.61
N ARG A 86 -9.74 0.55 -11.73
CA ARG A 86 -8.90 -0.23 -10.85
C ARG A 86 -8.50 -1.53 -11.55
N ILE A 87 -7.20 -1.80 -11.62
CA ILE A 87 -6.64 -2.97 -12.27
C ILE A 87 -5.79 -3.71 -11.25
N GLU A 88 -5.92 -5.02 -11.19
CA GLU A 88 -5.11 -5.86 -10.34
C GLU A 88 -3.63 -5.75 -10.76
N ALA A 89 -2.79 -5.45 -9.80
CA ALA A 89 -1.37 -5.20 -10.03
C ALA A 89 -0.48 -6.39 -9.63
#